data_26b6cd9aa058e5266f0ed8c43fb14ba5
#
_entry.id   26b6cd9aa058e5266f0ed8c43fb14ba5
#
_cell.length_a   1.000
_cell.length_b   1.000
_cell.length_c   1.000
_cell.angle_alpha   90.00
_cell.angle_beta   90.00
_cell.angle_gamma   90.00
#
_symmetry.space_group_name_H-M   'P 1'
#
loop_
_entity.id
_entity.type
_entity.pdbx_description
1 polymer ?
#
loop_
_entity_poly.entity_id
_entity_poly.type
_entity_poly.pdbx_seq_one_letter_code
_entity_poly.pdbx_strand_id
1 'polypeptide(L)'
;MKVLIIGGVAAGTKVAAKLKRENRGAEVLLLTKSEDISYAGCGLPYYVGDVIHERSQLIVNTPQSFAKLTGAEVKTGIEVTALNREEKKVTAKDVKTGEAAEYSYDKLVIATGASPIAPPIEGMGLKNIFFMRTPQDAEDLRKAVEAGGIKRAVIAGGGFIGLEVAENLMSRGVRTTVIDMAPHIMPGFDPEMAGYVEDYLADNGIMVMTNTRLEGVEGAECVEKVKTSRRAIKADALIMSLGIRANTAFLEGTGLELAPNRTILVDEHLRTNDPDIYALGDCAMITNRMTGKRAWSPMGSSANIEGRIAAQNLAGADLTYPGVLGTGVVKLPGLNAGRTGLNEETARAEGHDVITVTTVVDDKAHYYPGAGNFIVKMIADRTTGEFLGIQVLGKGAVDKMVDIAVTAISLKATVYQLRDLDFAYAPPFSTAIHPFGHTINVLLNKMEGKLDTFTPAEFQEGKAAGYTILDAGMAPAIEGAEFINPAEVEGDLPGHDKEEKLLLVCTKGKRAYLLQNRLK
;
A
#
# COMPACT_ATOMS: atom_id res chain seq x y z
N MET A 1 -27.70 0.07 -26.37
CA MET A 1 -27.50 0.29 -24.94
C MET A 1 -26.56 1.48 -24.79
N LYS A 2 -27.02 2.49 -24.09
CA LYS A 2 -26.28 3.72 -23.81
C LYS A 2 -25.67 3.63 -22.41
N VAL A 3 -24.34 3.63 -22.34
CA VAL A 3 -23.60 3.55 -21.08
C VAL A 3 -22.90 4.87 -20.81
N LEU A 4 -23.25 5.49 -19.69
CA LEU A 4 -22.62 6.70 -19.22
C LEU A 4 -21.59 6.35 -18.14
N ILE A 5 -20.37 6.87 -18.26
CA ILE A 5 -19.28 6.65 -17.32
C ILE A 5 -18.86 8.00 -16.74
N ILE A 6 -18.86 8.11 -15.42
CA ILE A 6 -18.41 9.32 -14.71
C ILE A 6 -17.02 9.06 -14.12
N GLY A 7 -15.99 9.69 -14.67
CA GLY A 7 -14.60 9.55 -14.25
C GLY A 7 -13.70 8.93 -15.31
N GLY A 8 -12.61 9.60 -15.64
CA GLY A 8 -11.75 9.32 -16.79
C GLY A 8 -10.34 8.81 -16.47
N VAL A 9 -10.09 8.21 -15.28
CA VAL A 9 -8.75 7.72 -14.93
C VAL A 9 -8.71 6.18 -15.00
N ALA A 10 -8.32 5.47 -13.95
CA ALA A 10 -8.07 4.02 -14.01
C ALA A 10 -9.33 3.19 -14.29
N ALA A 11 -10.33 3.31 -13.41
CA ALA A 11 -11.53 2.49 -13.47
C ALA A 11 -12.41 2.80 -14.68
N GLY A 12 -12.79 4.08 -14.89
CA GLY A 12 -13.70 4.46 -15.94
C GLY A 12 -13.16 4.22 -17.35
N THR A 13 -11.89 4.55 -17.61
CA THR A 13 -11.24 4.24 -18.89
C THR A 13 -11.14 2.74 -19.14
N LYS A 14 -10.91 1.94 -18.08
CA LYS A 14 -10.89 0.48 -18.20
C LYS A 14 -12.28 -0.08 -18.59
N VAL A 15 -13.35 0.43 -17.96
CA VAL A 15 -14.71 0.05 -18.34
C VAL A 15 -15.00 0.43 -19.79
N ALA A 16 -14.76 1.68 -20.18
CA ALA A 16 -15.02 2.16 -21.54
C ALA A 16 -14.30 1.30 -22.59
N ALA A 17 -12.98 1.12 -22.43
CA ALA A 17 -12.18 0.36 -23.37
C ALA A 17 -12.56 -1.13 -23.42
N LYS A 18 -12.85 -1.76 -22.27
CA LYS A 18 -13.20 -3.19 -22.22
C LYS A 18 -14.59 -3.41 -22.78
N LEU A 19 -15.57 -2.57 -22.41
CA LEU A 19 -16.95 -2.68 -22.89
C LEU A 19 -17.03 -2.56 -24.42
N LYS A 20 -16.30 -1.61 -25.01
CA LYS A 20 -16.24 -1.47 -26.48
C LYS A 20 -15.61 -2.68 -27.18
N ARG A 21 -14.76 -3.45 -26.51
CA ARG A 21 -14.25 -4.72 -27.03
C ARG A 21 -15.25 -5.86 -26.91
N GLU A 22 -16.03 -5.90 -25.84
CA GLU A 22 -17.09 -6.92 -25.62
C GLU A 22 -18.34 -6.65 -26.46
N ASN A 23 -18.72 -5.38 -26.58
CA ASN A 23 -19.90 -4.94 -27.34
C ASN A 23 -19.63 -3.65 -28.12
N ARG A 24 -19.21 -3.79 -29.37
CA ARG A 24 -18.93 -2.65 -30.27
C ARG A 24 -20.14 -1.75 -30.51
N GLY A 25 -21.36 -2.30 -30.45
CA GLY A 25 -22.62 -1.56 -30.65
C GLY A 25 -23.06 -0.73 -29.44
N ALA A 26 -22.42 -0.87 -28.29
CA ALA A 26 -22.73 -0.04 -27.13
C ALA A 26 -22.31 1.43 -27.39
N GLU A 27 -23.21 2.34 -27.10
CA GLU A 27 -22.92 3.79 -27.06
C GLU A 27 -22.28 4.10 -25.71
N VAL A 28 -20.98 4.44 -25.70
CA VAL A 28 -20.25 4.71 -24.47
C VAL A 28 -19.82 6.17 -24.45
N LEU A 29 -20.31 6.91 -23.46
CA LEU A 29 -19.93 8.29 -23.17
C LEU A 29 -19.22 8.35 -21.82
N LEU A 30 -18.00 8.89 -21.82
CA LEU A 30 -17.22 9.14 -20.61
C LEU A 30 -17.17 10.63 -20.32
N LEU A 31 -17.65 11.03 -19.14
CA LEU A 31 -17.57 12.39 -18.61
C LEU A 31 -16.51 12.47 -17.53
N THR A 32 -15.66 13.49 -17.58
CA THR A 32 -14.66 13.74 -16.53
C THR A 32 -14.45 15.22 -16.30
N LYS A 33 -14.29 15.59 -15.03
CA LYS A 33 -13.99 16.97 -14.62
C LYS A 33 -12.59 17.40 -15.04
N SER A 34 -11.63 16.48 -15.04
CA SER A 34 -10.23 16.74 -15.42
C SER A 34 -10.09 16.89 -16.92
N GLU A 35 -9.12 17.71 -17.36
CA GLU A 35 -8.68 17.76 -18.76
C GLU A 35 -7.86 16.54 -19.13
N ASP A 36 -7.06 16.01 -18.20
CA ASP A 36 -6.30 14.78 -18.39
C ASP A 36 -7.16 13.56 -18.08
N ILE A 37 -7.04 12.53 -18.92
CA ILE A 37 -7.58 11.19 -18.68
C ILE A 37 -6.47 10.15 -18.66
N SER A 38 -6.78 8.95 -18.18
CA SER A 38 -5.86 7.80 -18.29
C SER A 38 -4.43 8.12 -17.85
N TYR A 39 -4.27 8.92 -16.80
CA TYR A 39 -2.95 9.28 -16.29
C TYR A 39 -2.46 8.33 -15.20
N ALA A 40 -1.14 8.23 -15.08
CA ALA A 40 -0.43 7.40 -14.11
C ALA A 40 -0.36 8.09 -12.73
N GLY A 41 -1.41 8.01 -11.92
CA GLY A 41 -1.45 8.59 -10.57
C GLY A 41 -0.31 8.11 -9.66
N CYS A 42 0.09 6.83 -9.77
CA CYS A 42 1.22 6.28 -9.02
C CYS A 42 2.60 6.75 -9.55
N GLY A 43 2.66 7.40 -10.71
CA GLY A 43 3.89 7.97 -11.28
C GLY A 43 4.23 9.37 -10.77
N LEU A 44 3.29 10.03 -10.10
CA LEU A 44 3.42 11.44 -9.71
C LEU A 44 4.62 11.73 -8.80
N PRO A 45 4.88 10.96 -7.72
CA PRO A 45 6.06 11.17 -6.89
C PRO A 45 7.36 11.02 -7.68
N TYR A 46 7.44 10.06 -8.60
CA TYR A 46 8.62 9.81 -9.44
C TYR A 46 8.86 10.90 -10.50
N TYR A 47 7.79 11.58 -10.92
CA TYR A 47 7.91 12.76 -11.76
C TYR A 47 8.47 13.96 -10.97
N VAL A 48 8.07 14.13 -9.72
CA VAL A 48 8.66 15.14 -8.81
C VAL A 48 10.14 14.86 -8.57
N GLY A 49 10.52 13.59 -8.42
CA GLY A 49 11.89 13.12 -8.20
C GLY A 49 12.78 13.15 -9.46
N ASP A 50 12.21 13.51 -10.62
CA ASP A 50 12.90 13.48 -11.93
C ASP A 50 13.34 12.07 -12.37
N VAL A 51 12.70 11.03 -11.87
CA VAL A 51 12.81 9.65 -12.38
C VAL A 51 11.99 9.50 -13.66
N ILE A 52 10.81 10.11 -13.69
CA ILE A 52 10.01 10.35 -14.89
C ILE A 52 10.28 11.79 -15.32
N HIS A 53 10.84 11.96 -16.51
CA HIS A 53 11.36 13.27 -16.93
C HIS A 53 10.29 14.19 -17.52
N GLU A 54 9.37 13.61 -18.33
CA GLU A 54 8.42 14.39 -19.10
C GLU A 54 7.00 14.18 -18.56
N ARG A 55 6.23 15.28 -18.42
CA ARG A 55 4.81 15.23 -18.02
C ARG A 55 3.98 14.32 -18.93
N SER A 56 4.30 14.29 -20.22
CA SER A 56 3.63 13.45 -21.22
C SER A 56 3.75 11.95 -20.92
N GLN A 57 4.80 11.51 -20.22
CA GLN A 57 4.97 10.11 -19.79
C GLN A 57 3.98 9.71 -18.71
N LEU A 58 3.40 10.66 -17.97
CA LEU A 58 2.32 10.41 -17.03
C LEU A 58 0.96 10.19 -17.71
N ILE A 59 0.80 10.63 -18.95
CA ILE A 59 -0.46 10.56 -19.71
C ILE A 59 -0.43 9.32 -20.60
N VAL A 60 -1.10 8.26 -20.21
CA VAL A 60 -1.15 7.01 -20.98
C VAL A 60 -1.91 7.20 -22.29
N ASN A 61 -3.03 7.92 -22.24
CA ASN A 61 -3.82 8.29 -23.40
C ASN A 61 -4.36 9.71 -23.27
N THR A 62 -4.31 10.48 -24.36
CA THR A 62 -5.10 11.72 -24.46
C THR A 62 -6.57 11.39 -24.74
N PRO A 63 -7.52 12.32 -24.47
CA PRO A 63 -8.94 12.11 -24.81
C PRO A 63 -9.14 11.71 -26.27
N GLN A 64 -8.46 12.35 -27.19
CA GLN A 64 -8.56 12.09 -28.63
C GLN A 64 -7.99 10.74 -29.02
N SER A 65 -6.80 10.38 -28.50
CA SER A 65 -6.20 9.07 -28.78
C SER A 65 -7.03 7.93 -28.18
N PHE A 66 -7.57 8.13 -26.98
CA PHE A 66 -8.43 7.14 -26.33
C PHE A 66 -9.74 6.94 -27.11
N ALA A 67 -10.41 8.02 -27.51
CA ALA A 67 -11.64 7.94 -28.28
C ALA A 67 -11.40 7.23 -29.63
N LYS A 68 -10.32 7.58 -30.34
CA LYS A 68 -9.94 6.94 -31.61
C LYS A 68 -9.63 5.45 -31.45
N LEU A 69 -8.93 5.09 -30.37
CA LEU A 69 -8.52 3.72 -30.11
C LEU A 69 -9.70 2.81 -29.70
N THR A 70 -10.60 3.34 -28.89
CA THR A 70 -11.69 2.55 -28.27
C THR A 70 -13.02 2.68 -28.98
N GLY A 71 -13.31 3.80 -29.61
CA GLY A 71 -14.61 4.17 -30.15
C GLY A 71 -15.58 4.67 -29.07
N ALA A 72 -15.11 5.01 -27.88
CA ALA A 72 -15.90 5.66 -26.85
C ALA A 72 -15.83 7.19 -27.01
N GLU A 73 -16.94 7.88 -26.80
CA GLU A 73 -16.96 9.35 -26.73
C GLU A 73 -16.40 9.80 -25.39
N VAL A 74 -15.54 10.82 -25.37
CA VAL A 74 -14.93 11.39 -24.16
C VAL A 74 -15.17 12.88 -24.12
N LYS A 75 -15.72 13.37 -22.99
CA LYS A 75 -15.87 14.80 -22.71
C LYS A 75 -15.12 15.15 -21.42
N THR A 76 -14.10 15.98 -21.56
CA THR A 76 -13.30 16.54 -20.45
C THR A 76 -13.85 17.89 -19.99
N GLY A 77 -13.45 18.33 -18.79
CA GLY A 77 -13.93 19.58 -18.21
C GLY A 77 -15.42 19.54 -17.83
N ILE A 78 -16.00 18.35 -17.69
CA ILE A 78 -17.43 18.15 -17.37
C ILE A 78 -17.57 17.56 -15.98
N GLU A 79 -18.11 18.33 -15.05
CA GLU A 79 -18.37 17.92 -13.67
C GLU A 79 -19.83 17.51 -13.49
N VAL A 80 -20.07 16.24 -13.15
CA VAL A 80 -21.43 15.77 -12.78
C VAL A 80 -21.77 16.29 -11.40
N THR A 81 -22.92 16.95 -11.28
CA THR A 81 -23.35 17.65 -10.06
C THR A 81 -24.61 17.05 -9.43
N ALA A 82 -25.41 16.28 -10.17
CA ALA A 82 -26.59 15.62 -9.64
C ALA A 82 -26.91 14.35 -10.42
N LEU A 83 -27.64 13.44 -9.77
CA LEU A 83 -28.14 12.20 -10.33
C LEU A 83 -29.67 12.12 -10.11
N ASN A 84 -30.43 11.94 -11.17
CA ASN A 84 -31.85 11.58 -11.13
C ASN A 84 -32.01 10.12 -11.58
N ARG A 85 -32.23 9.22 -10.64
CA ARG A 85 -32.34 7.78 -10.87
C ARG A 85 -33.63 7.42 -11.60
N GLU A 86 -34.75 8.09 -11.27
CA GLU A 86 -36.06 7.80 -11.84
C GLU A 86 -36.09 8.12 -13.35
N GLU A 87 -35.51 9.25 -13.72
CA GLU A 87 -35.42 9.65 -15.14
C GLU A 87 -34.20 9.07 -15.86
N LYS A 88 -33.32 8.36 -15.15
CA LYS A 88 -32.03 7.86 -15.67
C LYS A 88 -31.20 8.96 -16.33
N LYS A 89 -30.99 10.06 -15.62
CA LYS A 89 -30.26 11.22 -16.09
C LYS A 89 -29.25 11.69 -15.04
N VAL A 90 -28.16 12.28 -15.52
CA VAL A 90 -27.27 13.08 -14.69
C VAL A 90 -27.28 14.52 -15.17
N THR A 91 -27.19 15.46 -14.22
CA THR A 91 -26.91 16.87 -14.52
C THR A 91 -25.42 17.09 -14.39
N ALA A 92 -24.82 17.73 -15.36
CA ALA A 92 -23.40 18.08 -15.33
C ALA A 92 -23.20 19.52 -15.79
N LYS A 93 -22.09 20.13 -15.37
CA LYS A 93 -21.69 21.47 -15.80
C LYS A 93 -20.31 21.47 -16.45
N ASP A 94 -20.13 22.29 -17.44
CA ASP A 94 -18.80 22.62 -17.96
C ASP A 94 -18.06 23.47 -16.91
N VAL A 95 -16.85 23.05 -16.52
CA VAL A 95 -16.09 23.71 -15.45
C VAL A 95 -15.55 25.08 -15.86
N LYS A 96 -15.43 25.35 -17.16
CA LYS A 96 -14.94 26.62 -17.71
C LYS A 96 -16.04 27.65 -17.94
N THR A 97 -17.17 27.20 -18.53
CA THR A 97 -18.26 28.09 -18.89
C THR A 97 -19.34 28.16 -17.83
N GLY A 98 -19.44 27.12 -16.97
CA GLY A 98 -20.52 26.97 -16.00
C GLY A 98 -21.86 26.50 -16.60
N GLU A 99 -21.93 26.28 -17.91
CA GLU A 99 -23.13 25.80 -18.61
C GLU A 99 -23.52 24.41 -18.11
N ALA A 100 -24.80 24.22 -17.80
CA ALA A 100 -25.34 22.94 -17.38
C ALA A 100 -25.94 22.17 -18.56
N ALA A 101 -25.75 20.85 -18.54
CA ALA A 101 -26.35 19.93 -19.50
C ALA A 101 -26.82 18.64 -18.81
N GLU A 102 -27.83 18.02 -19.38
CA GLU A 102 -28.30 16.70 -18.94
C GLU A 102 -27.82 15.60 -19.87
N TYR A 103 -27.49 14.44 -19.29
CA TYR A 103 -27.08 13.24 -20.00
C TYR A 103 -27.90 12.05 -19.53
N SER A 104 -28.59 11.41 -20.46
CA SER A 104 -29.39 10.19 -20.20
C SER A 104 -28.53 8.93 -20.33
N TYR A 105 -28.94 7.85 -19.68
CA TYR A 105 -28.27 6.55 -19.74
C TYR A 105 -29.28 5.38 -19.69
N ASP A 106 -28.89 4.23 -20.24
CA ASP A 106 -29.50 2.94 -19.91
C ASP A 106 -28.78 2.31 -18.70
N LYS A 107 -27.43 2.42 -18.65
CA LYS A 107 -26.58 2.00 -17.56
C LYS A 107 -25.61 3.11 -17.18
N LEU A 108 -25.38 3.27 -15.88
CA LEU A 108 -24.46 4.27 -15.32
C LEU A 108 -23.29 3.58 -14.63
N VAL A 109 -22.08 4.09 -14.85
CA VAL A 109 -20.86 3.68 -14.12
C VAL A 109 -20.30 4.88 -13.38
N ILE A 110 -20.25 4.78 -12.06
CA ILE A 110 -19.66 5.79 -11.19
C ILE A 110 -18.21 5.39 -10.88
N ALA A 111 -17.25 6.11 -11.43
CA ALA A 111 -15.82 5.93 -11.28
C ALA A 111 -15.13 7.26 -10.93
N THR A 112 -15.80 8.05 -10.11
CA THR A 112 -15.42 9.44 -9.75
C THR A 112 -14.16 9.53 -8.88
N GLY A 113 -13.69 8.39 -8.37
CA GLY A 113 -12.49 8.32 -7.56
C GLY A 113 -12.63 9.05 -6.22
N ALA A 114 -11.51 9.61 -5.76
CA ALA A 114 -11.43 10.30 -4.48
C ALA A 114 -10.54 11.54 -4.59
N SER A 115 -10.71 12.47 -3.69
CA SER A 115 -9.91 13.70 -3.56
C SER A 115 -9.12 13.70 -2.26
N PRO A 116 -7.93 14.35 -2.20
CA PRO A 116 -7.16 14.48 -0.98
C PRO A 116 -7.96 15.20 0.12
N ILE A 117 -7.71 14.80 1.36
CA ILE A 117 -8.29 15.46 2.53
C ILE A 117 -7.49 16.74 2.82
N ALA A 118 -8.17 17.88 2.85
CA ALA A 118 -7.67 19.14 3.34
C ALA A 118 -8.32 19.41 4.71
N PRO A 119 -7.59 19.33 5.83
CA PRO A 119 -8.16 19.60 7.14
C PRO A 119 -8.45 21.11 7.29
N PRO A 120 -9.50 21.49 8.05
CA PRO A 120 -9.85 22.88 8.28
C PRO A 120 -8.95 23.50 9.38
N ILE A 121 -7.66 23.65 9.10
CA ILE A 121 -6.67 24.23 10.00
C ILE A 121 -6.20 25.59 9.50
N GLU A 122 -5.64 26.39 10.42
CA GLU A 122 -5.11 27.71 10.10
C GLU A 122 -3.94 27.62 9.10
N GLY A 123 -3.88 28.56 8.16
CA GLY A 123 -2.77 28.69 7.20
C GLY A 123 -2.91 27.85 5.93
N MET A 124 -3.99 27.11 5.73
CA MET A 124 -4.19 26.29 4.51
C MET A 124 -4.28 27.08 3.19
N GLY A 125 -4.41 28.40 3.26
CA GLY A 125 -4.39 29.28 2.08
C GLY A 125 -3.01 29.78 1.67
N LEU A 126 -1.95 29.42 2.39
CA LEU A 126 -0.58 29.81 2.07
C LEU A 126 -0.08 29.11 0.80
N LYS A 127 0.84 29.76 0.07
CA LYS A 127 1.57 29.14 -1.04
C LYS A 127 2.50 28.05 -0.51
N ASN A 128 2.89 27.12 -1.39
CA ASN A 128 3.75 25.96 -1.08
C ASN A 128 3.09 24.92 -0.16
N ILE A 129 1.76 24.82 -0.20
CA ILE A 129 1.02 23.65 0.28
C ILE A 129 0.62 22.84 -0.96
N PHE A 130 1.06 21.60 -1.02
CA PHE A 130 0.88 20.72 -2.18
C PHE A 130 0.09 19.47 -1.82
N PHE A 131 -0.64 18.98 -2.81
CA PHE A 131 -1.24 17.65 -2.80
C PHE A 131 -0.53 16.76 -3.82
N MET A 132 -0.88 15.48 -3.85
CA MET A 132 -0.30 14.53 -4.81
C MET A 132 -1.41 13.63 -5.37
N ARG A 133 -2.22 14.19 -6.28
CA ARG A 133 -3.38 13.49 -6.84
C ARG A 133 -3.48 13.59 -8.36
N THR A 134 -3.11 14.71 -8.93
CA THR A 134 -3.23 15.00 -10.37
C THR A 134 -1.86 15.28 -10.99
N PRO A 135 -1.70 15.14 -12.32
CA PRO A 135 -0.47 15.57 -13.00
C PRO A 135 -0.11 17.04 -12.73
N GLN A 136 -1.11 17.91 -12.55
CA GLN A 136 -0.88 19.32 -12.24
C GLN A 136 -0.28 19.50 -10.84
N ASP A 137 -0.75 18.74 -9.83
CA ASP A 137 -0.18 18.80 -8.47
C ASP A 137 1.31 18.44 -8.48
N ALA A 138 1.67 17.40 -9.23
CA ALA A 138 3.07 16.96 -9.34
C ALA A 138 3.92 17.97 -10.11
N GLU A 139 3.37 18.58 -11.17
CA GLU A 139 4.03 19.62 -11.94
C GLU A 139 4.30 20.87 -11.10
N ASP A 140 3.33 21.30 -10.30
CA ASP A 140 3.45 22.47 -9.42
C ASP A 140 4.51 22.25 -8.34
N LEU A 141 4.51 21.07 -7.68
CA LEU A 141 5.55 20.73 -6.72
C LEU A 141 6.93 20.64 -7.38
N ARG A 142 7.04 19.99 -8.53
CA ARG A 142 8.30 19.88 -9.29
C ARG A 142 8.87 21.25 -9.63
N LYS A 143 8.06 22.15 -10.22
CA LYS A 143 8.46 23.51 -10.54
C LYS A 143 8.95 24.30 -9.33
N ALA A 144 8.27 24.16 -8.19
CA ALA A 144 8.65 24.84 -6.95
C ALA A 144 9.99 24.31 -6.41
N VAL A 145 10.26 23.01 -6.52
CA VAL A 145 11.56 22.39 -6.16
C VAL A 145 12.66 22.87 -7.11
N GLU A 146 12.42 22.86 -8.42
CA GLU A 146 13.39 23.29 -9.46
C GLU A 146 13.72 24.79 -9.36
N ALA A 147 12.78 25.62 -8.96
CA ALA A 147 13.02 27.03 -8.69
C ALA A 147 13.96 27.28 -7.47
N GLY A 148 14.29 26.22 -6.73
CA GLY A 148 15.25 26.27 -5.62
C GLY A 148 14.73 26.91 -4.32
N GLY A 149 13.44 27.26 -4.26
CA GLY A 149 12.80 27.84 -3.08
C GLY A 149 12.51 26.87 -1.95
N ILE A 150 12.44 25.56 -2.26
CA ILE A 150 12.13 24.52 -1.28
C ILE A 150 13.41 23.79 -0.88
N LYS A 151 13.85 23.99 0.36
CA LYS A 151 15.01 23.30 0.97
C LYS A 151 14.59 22.32 2.06
N ARG A 152 13.42 22.53 2.65
CA ARG A 152 12.85 21.73 3.74
C ARG A 152 11.37 21.53 3.47
N ALA A 153 10.95 20.29 3.48
CA ALA A 153 9.55 19.91 3.31
C ALA A 153 9.07 19.10 4.52
N VAL A 154 7.84 19.39 4.95
CA VAL A 154 7.09 18.52 5.86
C VAL A 154 6.06 17.76 5.02
N ILE A 155 6.01 16.45 5.19
CA ILE A 155 5.01 15.57 4.60
C ILE A 155 4.05 15.14 5.72
N ALA A 156 2.79 15.52 5.61
CA ALA A 156 1.75 15.12 6.54
C ALA A 156 1.08 13.83 6.03
N GLY A 157 1.35 12.72 6.72
CA GLY A 157 0.90 11.38 6.41
C GLY A 157 2.02 10.42 6.01
N GLY A 158 2.23 9.37 6.80
CA GLY A 158 3.22 8.31 6.63
C GLY A 158 2.72 7.09 5.85
N GLY A 159 1.65 7.25 5.03
CA GLY A 159 1.22 6.25 4.06
C GLY A 159 2.14 6.17 2.85
N PHE A 160 1.89 5.24 1.92
CA PHE A 160 2.75 4.98 0.76
C PHE A 160 3.02 6.23 -0.08
N ILE A 161 1.98 7.02 -0.39
CA ILE A 161 2.13 8.26 -1.17
C ILE A 161 3.09 9.24 -0.47
N GLY A 162 2.90 9.46 0.84
CA GLY A 162 3.76 10.37 1.61
C GLY A 162 5.21 9.90 1.64
N LEU A 163 5.45 8.61 1.80
CA LEU A 163 6.80 8.03 1.83
C LEU A 163 7.49 8.07 0.46
N GLU A 164 6.76 7.81 -0.63
CA GLU A 164 7.28 7.95 -2.00
C GLU A 164 7.62 9.41 -2.34
N VAL A 165 6.78 10.37 -1.91
CA VAL A 165 7.10 11.79 -2.05
C VAL A 165 8.34 12.16 -1.23
N ALA A 166 8.46 11.63 0.01
CA ALA A 166 9.63 11.88 0.85
C ALA A 166 10.93 11.38 0.21
N GLU A 167 10.93 10.16 -0.33
CA GLU A 167 12.06 9.57 -1.06
C GLU A 167 12.45 10.44 -2.27
N ASN A 168 11.47 10.84 -3.07
CA ASN A 168 11.70 11.60 -4.28
C ASN A 168 12.13 13.05 -4.01
N LEU A 169 11.62 13.70 -2.98
CA LEU A 169 12.10 15.02 -2.54
C LEU A 169 13.52 14.95 -1.98
N MET A 170 13.83 13.93 -1.19
CA MET A 170 15.18 13.71 -0.67
C MET A 170 16.19 13.51 -1.81
N SER A 171 15.84 12.75 -2.85
CA SER A 171 16.69 12.55 -4.03
C SER A 171 17.00 13.86 -4.78
N ARG A 172 16.14 14.88 -4.62
CA ARG A 172 16.32 16.25 -5.15
C ARG A 172 17.05 17.18 -4.16
N GLY A 173 17.59 16.66 -3.07
CA GLY A 173 18.32 17.41 -2.06
C GLY A 173 17.44 18.22 -1.09
N VAL A 174 16.15 17.97 -1.02
CA VAL A 174 15.23 18.57 -0.06
C VAL A 174 15.28 17.79 1.26
N ARG A 175 15.52 18.46 2.37
CA ARG A 175 15.43 17.85 3.71
C ARG A 175 13.98 17.59 4.05
N THR A 176 13.62 16.34 4.30
CA THR A 176 12.24 15.92 4.51
C THR A 176 11.97 15.48 5.95
N THR A 177 10.79 15.82 6.44
CA THR A 177 10.24 15.34 7.71
C THR A 177 8.86 14.79 7.44
N VAL A 178 8.62 13.54 7.76
CA VAL A 178 7.30 12.90 7.71
C VAL A 178 6.67 12.99 9.10
N ILE A 179 5.45 13.48 9.18
CA ILE A 179 4.63 13.48 10.40
C ILE A 179 3.41 12.61 10.21
N ASP A 180 3.07 11.81 11.21
CA ASP A 180 1.82 11.03 11.22
C ASP A 180 1.18 11.04 12.61
N MET A 181 -0.13 11.13 12.67
CA MET A 181 -0.88 11.07 13.94
C MET A 181 -0.97 9.63 14.48
N ALA A 182 -0.79 8.63 13.63
CA ALA A 182 -0.76 7.23 14.01
C ALA A 182 0.52 6.88 14.79
N PRO A 183 0.52 5.78 15.57
CA PRO A 183 1.70 5.32 16.29
C PRO A 183 2.83 4.84 15.37
N HIS A 184 2.51 4.47 14.13
CA HIS A 184 3.44 3.97 13.11
C HIS A 184 3.08 4.48 11.73
N ILE A 185 4.09 4.58 10.85
CA ILE A 185 3.91 4.77 9.40
C ILE A 185 3.47 3.44 8.75
N MET A 186 3.22 3.47 7.44
CA MET A 186 2.89 2.29 6.62
C MET A 186 1.66 1.50 7.14
N PRO A 187 0.46 2.07 7.08
CA PRO A 187 -0.75 1.42 7.59
C PRO A 187 -0.93 0.01 7.00
N GLY A 188 -1.23 -0.93 7.91
CA GLY A 188 -1.41 -2.35 7.60
C GLY A 188 -0.15 -3.21 7.67
N PHE A 189 1.03 -2.63 7.91
CA PHE A 189 2.18 -3.37 8.42
C PHE A 189 2.05 -3.55 9.94
N ASP A 190 2.66 -4.60 10.47
CA ASP A 190 2.76 -4.78 11.92
C ASP A 190 3.77 -3.79 12.51
N PRO A 191 3.62 -3.40 13.79
CA PRO A 191 4.43 -2.35 14.42
C PRO A 191 5.94 -2.54 14.31
N GLU A 192 6.44 -3.76 14.49
CA GLU A 192 7.87 -4.05 14.43
C GLU A 192 8.45 -3.91 13.01
N MET A 193 7.63 -4.18 11.98
CA MET A 193 8.03 -4.00 10.59
C MET A 193 8.04 -2.51 10.21
N ALA A 194 7.03 -1.77 10.68
CA ALA A 194 6.96 -0.32 10.48
C ALA A 194 8.06 0.41 11.25
N GLY A 195 8.31 0.03 12.51
CA GLY A 195 9.38 0.60 13.34
C GLY A 195 10.78 0.43 12.73
N TYR A 196 11.07 -0.75 12.15
CA TYR A 196 12.31 -0.94 11.41
C TYR A 196 12.47 0.06 10.26
N VAL A 197 11.38 0.35 9.53
CA VAL A 197 11.39 1.32 8.44
C VAL A 197 11.55 2.75 8.96
N GLU A 198 10.93 3.08 10.09
CA GLU A 198 11.06 4.39 10.74
C GLU A 198 12.54 4.68 11.10
N ASP A 199 13.21 3.73 11.75
CA ASP A 199 14.63 3.82 12.10
C ASP A 199 15.50 3.89 10.83
N TYR A 200 15.24 3.03 9.85
CA TYR A 200 15.94 3.03 8.57
C TYR A 200 15.84 4.38 7.83
N LEU A 201 14.65 4.99 7.80
CA LEU A 201 14.44 6.30 7.18
C LEU A 201 15.20 7.40 7.92
N ALA A 202 15.21 7.37 9.25
CA ALA A 202 15.95 8.32 10.08
C ALA A 202 17.45 8.24 9.81
N ASP A 203 18.02 7.03 9.74
CA ASP A 203 19.43 6.77 9.40
C ASP A 203 19.79 7.23 7.98
N ASN A 204 18.81 7.25 7.08
CA ASN A 204 18.98 7.71 5.69
C ASN A 204 18.51 9.16 5.45
N GLY A 205 18.33 9.95 6.51
CA GLY A 205 18.13 11.41 6.42
C GLY A 205 16.69 11.87 6.26
N ILE A 206 15.69 10.99 6.41
CA ILE A 206 14.27 11.34 6.49
C ILE A 206 13.82 11.22 7.93
N MET A 207 13.56 12.36 8.58
CA MET A 207 13.00 12.35 9.93
C MET A 207 11.55 11.87 9.92
N VAL A 208 11.23 10.90 10.76
CA VAL A 208 9.86 10.42 10.97
C VAL A 208 9.39 10.81 12.37
N MET A 209 8.20 11.39 12.47
CA MET A 209 7.57 11.79 13.72
C MET A 209 6.15 11.20 13.78
N THR A 210 6.01 10.05 14.36
CA THR A 210 4.73 9.40 14.67
C THR A 210 4.08 10.02 15.91
N ASN A 211 2.82 9.68 16.20
CA ASN A 211 2.02 10.30 17.26
C ASN A 211 2.05 11.84 17.17
N THR A 212 2.09 12.40 15.95
CA THR A 212 2.28 13.83 15.70
C THR A 212 1.22 14.35 14.75
N ARG A 213 0.25 15.08 15.28
CA ARG A 213 -0.87 15.66 14.51
C ARG A 213 -0.46 17.00 13.90
N LEU A 214 -0.85 17.23 12.63
CA LEU A 214 -0.80 18.54 11.99
C LEU A 214 -1.85 19.45 12.62
N GLU A 215 -1.47 20.67 13.07
CA GLU A 215 -2.36 21.61 13.75
C GLU A 215 -2.51 22.96 13.03
N GLY A 216 -1.56 23.32 12.17
CA GLY A 216 -1.61 24.57 11.43
C GLY A 216 -0.36 24.83 10.62
N VAL A 217 -0.40 25.91 9.86
CA VAL A 217 0.71 26.38 9.04
C VAL A 217 0.91 27.86 9.25
N GLU A 218 2.16 28.29 9.41
CA GLU A 218 2.54 29.70 9.57
C GLU A 218 3.40 30.17 8.40
N GLY A 219 3.23 31.44 8.05
CA GLY A 219 4.02 32.16 7.05
C GLY A 219 3.33 33.47 6.65
N ALA A 220 4.05 34.35 5.99
CA ALA A 220 3.47 35.60 5.46
C ALA A 220 2.71 35.36 4.15
N GLU A 221 3.37 34.82 3.12
CA GLU A 221 2.74 34.45 1.84
C GLU A 221 2.89 32.97 1.53
N CYS A 222 4.00 32.38 1.95
CA CYS A 222 4.35 30.99 1.73
C CYS A 222 4.49 30.27 3.09
N VAL A 223 4.54 28.94 3.06
CA VAL A 223 4.87 28.13 4.23
C VAL A 223 6.25 28.52 4.76
N GLU A 224 6.36 28.82 6.05
CA GLU A 224 7.60 29.05 6.78
C GLU A 224 7.77 28.08 7.94
N LYS A 225 6.65 27.65 8.55
CA LYS A 225 6.60 26.65 9.63
C LYS A 225 5.33 25.83 9.56
N VAL A 226 5.44 24.59 9.98
CA VAL A 226 4.32 23.67 10.21
C VAL A 226 4.15 23.46 11.70
N LYS A 227 2.97 23.77 12.22
CA LYS A 227 2.58 23.53 13.63
C LYS A 227 2.13 22.09 13.79
N THR A 228 2.66 21.43 14.79
CA THR A 228 2.23 20.08 15.16
C THR A 228 1.91 19.98 16.64
N SER A 229 1.24 18.91 17.05
CA SER A 229 0.93 18.62 18.45
C SER A 229 2.16 18.49 19.37
N ARG A 230 3.37 18.37 18.79
CA ARG A 230 4.63 18.23 19.54
C ARG A 230 5.50 19.47 19.50
N ARG A 231 5.67 20.09 18.34
CA ARG A 231 6.50 21.29 18.12
C ARG A 231 6.20 21.94 16.77
N ALA A 232 6.61 23.18 16.60
CA ALA A 232 6.66 23.80 15.29
C ALA A 232 7.92 23.35 14.53
N ILE A 233 7.76 23.03 13.23
CA ILE A 233 8.81 22.56 12.34
C ILE A 233 9.04 23.63 11.27
N LYS A 234 10.27 24.13 11.12
CA LYS A 234 10.62 25.05 10.04
C LYS A 234 10.57 24.33 8.70
N ALA A 235 9.78 24.85 7.77
CA ALA A 235 9.57 24.24 6.46
C ALA A 235 9.35 25.32 5.40
N ASP A 236 9.70 25.02 4.16
CA ASP A 236 9.49 25.87 2.99
C ASP A 236 8.31 25.35 2.16
N ALA A 237 7.85 24.13 2.45
CA ALA A 237 6.68 23.49 1.85
C ALA A 237 6.02 22.50 2.80
N LEU A 238 4.71 22.30 2.61
CA LEU A 238 3.92 21.23 3.23
C LEU A 238 3.27 20.38 2.15
N ILE A 239 3.48 19.06 2.20
CA ILE A 239 2.85 18.09 1.31
C ILE A 239 1.76 17.35 2.09
N MET A 240 0.53 17.39 1.57
CA MET A 240 -0.65 16.82 2.19
C MET A 240 -0.90 15.41 1.69
N SER A 241 -0.68 14.41 2.54
CA SER A 241 -0.92 12.97 2.29
C SER A 241 -1.76 12.33 3.41
N LEU A 242 -2.69 13.09 4.02
CA LEU A 242 -3.51 12.69 5.17
C LEU A 242 -4.68 11.76 4.80
N GLY A 243 -4.63 11.15 3.62
CA GLY A 243 -5.68 10.30 3.09
C GLY A 243 -6.57 11.01 2.09
N ILE A 244 -7.61 10.30 1.68
CA ILE A 244 -8.52 10.71 0.61
C ILE A 244 -9.98 10.55 1.04
N ARG A 245 -10.87 11.24 0.33
CA ARG A 245 -12.34 11.13 0.49
C ARG A 245 -12.97 10.84 -0.85
N ALA A 246 -13.88 9.87 -0.90
CA ALA A 246 -14.62 9.51 -2.10
C ALA A 246 -15.43 10.71 -2.67
N ASN A 247 -15.41 10.87 -3.99
CA ASN A 247 -16.11 11.96 -4.70
C ASN A 247 -17.56 11.57 -4.96
N THR A 248 -18.39 11.59 -3.92
CA THR A 248 -19.78 11.11 -3.92
C THR A 248 -20.80 12.15 -3.46
N ALA A 249 -20.38 13.42 -3.30
CA ALA A 249 -21.27 14.48 -2.81
C ALA A 249 -22.52 14.67 -3.69
N PHE A 250 -22.39 14.50 -5.01
CA PHE A 250 -23.51 14.60 -5.96
C PHE A 250 -24.58 13.51 -5.81
N LEU A 251 -24.33 12.49 -5.00
CA LEU A 251 -25.25 11.38 -4.71
C LEU A 251 -26.11 11.63 -3.46
N GLU A 252 -25.95 12.77 -2.80
CA GLU A 252 -26.74 13.09 -1.61
C GLU A 252 -28.21 13.20 -1.95
N GLY A 253 -29.06 12.51 -1.18
CA GLY A 253 -30.51 12.48 -1.41
C GLY A 253 -30.98 11.58 -2.56
N THR A 254 -30.09 10.89 -3.29
CA THR A 254 -30.46 9.99 -4.41
C THR A 254 -30.97 8.62 -3.97
N GLY A 255 -30.81 8.24 -2.69
CA GLY A 255 -31.14 6.92 -2.18
C GLY A 255 -30.12 5.81 -2.57
N LEU A 256 -28.97 6.15 -3.16
CA LEU A 256 -27.86 5.22 -3.28
C LEU A 256 -27.21 4.99 -1.91
N GLU A 257 -26.93 3.74 -1.60
CA GLU A 257 -26.34 3.36 -0.30
C GLU A 257 -24.86 3.71 -0.23
N LEU A 258 -24.48 4.48 0.79
CA LEU A 258 -23.11 4.87 1.06
C LEU A 258 -22.63 4.31 2.40
N ALA A 259 -21.37 3.92 2.45
CA ALA A 259 -20.69 3.59 3.70
C ALA A 259 -20.43 4.86 4.56
N PRO A 260 -20.09 4.72 5.85
CA PRO A 260 -19.79 5.87 6.73
C PRO A 260 -18.69 6.80 6.20
N ASN A 261 -17.71 6.27 5.47
CA ASN A 261 -16.65 7.04 4.81
C ASN A 261 -17.07 7.62 3.45
N ARG A 262 -18.36 7.58 3.14
CA ARG A 262 -18.97 8.11 1.91
C ARG A 262 -18.64 7.34 0.62
N THR A 263 -17.99 6.18 0.69
CA THR A 263 -17.84 5.31 -0.48
C THR A 263 -19.16 4.61 -0.81
N ILE A 264 -19.39 4.32 -2.09
CA ILE A 264 -20.61 3.69 -2.59
C ILE A 264 -20.59 2.21 -2.26
N LEU A 265 -21.61 1.69 -1.60
CA LEU A 265 -21.76 0.25 -1.36
C LEU A 265 -22.08 -0.48 -2.66
N VAL A 266 -21.37 -1.57 -2.93
CA VAL A 266 -21.61 -2.42 -4.10
C VAL A 266 -21.70 -3.89 -3.72
N ASP A 267 -22.38 -4.68 -4.56
CA ASP A 267 -22.41 -6.14 -4.47
C ASP A 267 -21.16 -6.78 -5.12
N GLU A 268 -21.10 -8.11 -5.16
CA GLU A 268 -20.00 -8.83 -5.80
C GLU A 268 -19.94 -8.66 -7.33
N HIS A 269 -21.00 -8.15 -7.95
CA HIS A 269 -21.02 -7.81 -9.37
C HIS A 269 -20.67 -6.35 -9.64
N LEU A 270 -20.29 -5.59 -8.61
CA LEU A 270 -19.99 -4.15 -8.61
C LEU A 270 -21.21 -3.26 -8.89
N ARG A 271 -22.44 -3.76 -8.64
CA ARG A 271 -23.68 -3.02 -8.74
C ARG A 271 -24.00 -2.37 -7.40
N THR A 272 -24.60 -1.19 -7.46
CA THR A 272 -25.17 -0.52 -6.28
C THR A 272 -26.51 -1.15 -5.89
N ASN A 273 -27.22 -0.57 -4.95
CA ASN A 273 -28.64 -0.90 -4.68
C ASN A 273 -29.61 -0.48 -5.82
N ASP A 274 -29.08 0.00 -6.96
CA ASP A 274 -29.78 0.20 -8.23
C ASP A 274 -29.13 -0.71 -9.28
N PRO A 275 -29.87 -1.66 -9.90
CA PRO A 275 -29.32 -2.64 -10.83
C PRO A 275 -28.81 -2.03 -12.15
N ASP A 276 -29.12 -0.77 -12.41
CA ASP A 276 -28.66 -0.03 -13.59
C ASP A 276 -27.43 0.83 -13.31
N ILE A 277 -26.97 0.87 -12.04
CA ILE A 277 -25.84 1.71 -11.59
C ILE A 277 -24.75 0.85 -11.00
N TYR A 278 -23.55 0.95 -11.58
CA TYR A 278 -22.31 0.33 -11.12
C TYR A 278 -21.42 1.39 -10.46
N ALA A 279 -20.64 0.98 -9.46
CA ALA A 279 -19.61 1.84 -8.88
C ALA A 279 -18.32 1.06 -8.66
N LEU A 280 -17.15 1.69 -8.93
CA LEU A 280 -15.85 1.03 -8.87
C LEU A 280 -14.69 2.02 -8.72
N GLY A 281 -13.54 1.49 -8.33
CA GLY A 281 -12.35 2.27 -8.01
C GLY A 281 -12.46 2.99 -6.66
N ASP A 282 -11.72 4.08 -6.49
CA ASP A 282 -11.57 4.74 -5.18
C ASP A 282 -12.87 5.31 -4.60
N CYS A 283 -13.96 5.39 -5.36
CA CYS A 283 -15.26 5.83 -4.85
C CYS A 283 -16.14 4.68 -4.32
N ALA A 284 -15.75 3.42 -4.51
CA ALA A 284 -16.56 2.25 -4.15
C ALA A 284 -16.03 1.54 -2.89
N MET A 285 -16.95 0.95 -2.12
CA MET A 285 -16.67 0.06 -0.99
C MET A 285 -16.87 -1.38 -1.42
N ILE A 286 -15.79 -2.11 -1.49
CA ILE A 286 -15.72 -3.50 -1.93
C ILE A 286 -15.60 -4.46 -0.74
N THR A 287 -15.16 -5.69 -0.97
CA THR A 287 -15.04 -6.73 0.06
C THR A 287 -13.57 -7.17 0.20
N ASN A 288 -13.13 -7.43 1.41
CA ASN A 288 -11.88 -8.15 1.66
C ASN A 288 -12.13 -9.64 1.41
N ARG A 289 -11.30 -10.23 0.57
CA ARG A 289 -11.44 -11.62 0.12
C ARG A 289 -11.27 -12.65 1.23
N MET A 290 -10.47 -12.34 2.25
CA MET A 290 -10.18 -13.27 3.36
C MET A 290 -11.24 -13.20 4.45
N THR A 291 -11.70 -12.00 4.80
CA THR A 291 -12.60 -11.80 5.94
C THR A 291 -14.09 -11.72 5.53
N GLY A 292 -14.37 -11.53 4.25
CA GLY A 292 -15.73 -11.26 3.76
C GLY A 292 -16.28 -9.89 4.19
N LYS A 293 -15.55 -9.12 4.98
CA LYS A 293 -15.96 -7.79 5.46
C LYS A 293 -15.75 -6.71 4.42
N ARG A 294 -16.47 -5.60 4.56
CA ARG A 294 -16.28 -4.43 3.71
C ARG A 294 -14.84 -3.90 3.82
N ALA A 295 -14.28 -3.55 2.66
CA ALA A 295 -12.92 -3.03 2.53
C ALA A 295 -12.86 -1.90 1.52
N TRP A 296 -12.01 -0.93 1.78
CA TRP A 296 -11.71 0.13 0.85
C TRP A 296 -10.30 -0.03 0.28
N SER A 297 -10.19 -0.13 -1.04
CA SER A 297 -8.91 -0.33 -1.73
C SER A 297 -8.73 0.71 -2.84
N PRO A 298 -8.27 1.92 -2.50
CA PRO A 298 -8.03 2.97 -3.48
C PRO A 298 -6.70 2.72 -4.24
N MET A 299 -6.67 1.63 -5.01
CA MET A 299 -5.50 1.14 -5.73
C MET A 299 -5.81 0.99 -7.22
N GLY A 300 -4.87 1.41 -8.06
CA GLY A 300 -5.01 1.31 -9.52
C GLY A 300 -5.15 -0.13 -10.02
N SER A 301 -4.52 -1.10 -9.34
CA SER A 301 -4.66 -2.53 -9.64
C SER A 301 -6.08 -3.04 -9.40
N SER A 302 -6.68 -2.73 -8.24
CA SER A 302 -8.07 -3.05 -7.90
C SER A 302 -9.02 -2.42 -8.92
N ALA A 303 -8.90 -1.11 -9.17
CA ALA A 303 -9.71 -0.37 -10.13
C ALA A 303 -9.69 -0.97 -11.54
N ASN A 304 -8.54 -1.51 -11.99
CA ASN A 304 -8.43 -2.17 -13.29
C ASN A 304 -9.14 -3.54 -13.33
N ILE A 305 -9.05 -4.33 -12.26
CA ILE A 305 -9.76 -5.62 -12.17
C ILE A 305 -11.27 -5.37 -12.11
N GLU A 306 -11.70 -4.46 -11.25
CA GLU A 306 -13.11 -4.04 -11.12
C GLU A 306 -13.66 -3.53 -12.45
N GLY A 307 -12.94 -2.64 -13.14
CA GLY A 307 -13.32 -2.10 -14.44
C GLY A 307 -13.45 -3.17 -15.52
N ARG A 308 -12.62 -4.22 -15.49
CA ARG A 308 -12.72 -5.35 -16.40
C ARG A 308 -13.98 -6.18 -16.14
N ILE A 309 -14.27 -6.49 -14.88
CA ILE A 309 -15.44 -7.28 -14.47
C ILE A 309 -16.73 -6.52 -14.76
N ALA A 310 -16.83 -5.25 -14.35
CA ALA A 310 -17.99 -4.41 -14.60
C ALA A 310 -18.31 -4.29 -16.09
N ALA A 311 -17.29 -4.12 -16.94
CA ALA A 311 -17.48 -4.03 -18.39
C ALA A 311 -18.04 -5.33 -19.00
N GLN A 312 -17.58 -6.49 -18.52
CA GLN A 312 -18.09 -7.78 -18.96
C GLN A 312 -19.55 -8.01 -18.49
N ASN A 313 -19.86 -7.62 -17.24
CA ASN A 313 -21.21 -7.69 -16.71
C ASN A 313 -22.18 -6.75 -17.46
N LEU A 314 -21.73 -5.54 -17.82
CA LEU A 314 -22.47 -4.63 -18.69
C LEU A 314 -22.71 -5.21 -20.09
N ALA A 315 -21.84 -6.07 -20.57
CA ALA A 315 -22.00 -6.78 -21.85
C ALA A 315 -22.84 -8.07 -21.74
N GLY A 316 -23.37 -8.40 -20.56
CA GLY A 316 -24.26 -9.54 -20.33
C GLY A 316 -23.62 -10.75 -19.65
N ALA A 317 -22.36 -10.66 -19.20
CA ALA A 317 -21.78 -11.70 -18.35
C ALA A 317 -22.29 -11.60 -16.89
N ASP A 318 -22.03 -12.65 -16.11
CA ASP A 318 -22.39 -12.73 -14.68
C ASP A 318 -21.15 -13.08 -13.86
N LEU A 319 -20.17 -12.16 -13.86
CA LEU A 319 -18.89 -12.34 -13.18
C LEU A 319 -18.92 -11.68 -11.80
N THR A 320 -18.33 -12.35 -10.82
CA THR A 320 -18.14 -11.82 -9.49
C THR A 320 -16.73 -11.28 -9.29
N TYR A 321 -16.62 -10.19 -8.54
CA TYR A 321 -15.35 -9.66 -8.06
C TYR A 321 -14.95 -10.37 -6.75
N PRO A 322 -13.81 -11.06 -6.71
CA PRO A 322 -13.46 -11.88 -5.55
C PRO A 322 -13.05 -11.06 -4.32
N GLY A 323 -12.94 -9.74 -4.44
CA GLY A 323 -12.45 -8.88 -3.38
C GLY A 323 -10.94 -8.71 -3.37
N VAL A 324 -10.45 -7.92 -2.42
CA VAL A 324 -9.03 -7.55 -2.28
C VAL A 324 -8.35 -8.27 -1.13
N LEU A 325 -7.01 -8.41 -1.24
CA LEU A 325 -6.14 -8.95 -0.19
C LEU A 325 -5.37 -7.85 0.58
N GLY A 326 -5.58 -6.58 0.25
CA GLY A 326 -4.81 -5.49 0.82
C GLY A 326 -3.34 -5.47 0.37
N THR A 327 -3.07 -5.94 -0.84
CA THR A 327 -1.72 -5.99 -1.41
C THR A 327 -1.18 -4.61 -1.70
N GLY A 328 0.07 -4.35 -1.31
CA GLY A 328 0.75 -3.11 -1.61
C GLY A 328 2.26 -3.25 -1.53
N VAL A 329 2.94 -2.45 -2.34
CA VAL A 329 4.40 -2.30 -2.34
C VAL A 329 4.76 -0.82 -2.38
N VAL A 330 5.88 -0.46 -1.79
CA VAL A 330 6.39 0.91 -1.77
C VAL A 330 7.91 0.90 -1.91
N LYS A 331 8.43 1.85 -2.67
CA LYS A 331 9.87 2.12 -2.77
C LYS A 331 10.24 3.22 -1.78
N LEU A 332 11.33 2.97 -1.04
CA LEU A 332 11.93 3.87 -0.08
C LEU A 332 13.40 4.12 -0.45
N PRO A 333 14.11 5.07 0.16
CA PRO A 333 15.53 5.29 -0.11
C PRO A 333 16.35 4.02 0.13
N GLY A 334 16.75 3.33 -0.95
CA GLY A 334 17.56 2.11 -0.85
C GLY A 334 16.90 0.91 -0.18
N LEU A 335 15.61 0.94 0.04
CA LEU A 335 14.81 -0.13 0.64
C LEU A 335 13.47 -0.22 -0.08
N ASN A 336 12.91 -1.43 -0.21
CA ASN A 336 11.55 -1.68 -0.67
C ASN A 336 10.76 -2.33 0.46
N ALA A 337 9.46 -2.05 0.52
CA ALA A 337 8.56 -2.71 1.45
C ALA A 337 7.33 -3.24 0.70
N GLY A 338 6.84 -4.42 1.10
CA GLY A 338 5.66 -5.00 0.49
C GLY A 338 4.88 -5.88 1.45
N ARG A 339 3.57 -5.97 1.23
CA ARG A 339 2.69 -6.82 2.04
C ARG A 339 1.49 -7.33 1.25
N THR A 340 0.89 -8.42 1.72
CA THR A 340 -0.42 -8.91 1.30
C THR A 340 -1.05 -9.81 2.35
N GLY A 341 -2.37 -9.94 2.32
CA GLY A 341 -3.12 -10.71 3.31
C GLY A 341 -3.35 -9.95 4.62
N LEU A 342 -3.59 -10.68 5.68
CA LEU A 342 -3.82 -10.14 7.01
C LEU A 342 -2.50 -9.82 7.71
N ASN A 343 -2.45 -8.75 8.48
CA ASN A 343 -1.42 -8.55 9.50
C ASN A 343 -1.80 -9.32 10.77
N GLU A 344 -0.89 -9.40 11.72
CA GLU A 344 -1.08 -10.22 12.93
C GLU A 344 -2.29 -9.75 13.75
N GLU A 345 -2.44 -8.44 13.94
CA GLU A 345 -3.56 -7.85 14.68
C GLU A 345 -4.90 -8.20 14.03
N THR A 346 -5.02 -7.99 12.73
CA THR A 346 -6.26 -8.28 11.99
C THR A 346 -6.56 -9.78 12.00
N ALA A 347 -5.57 -10.64 11.82
CA ALA A 347 -5.75 -12.09 11.86
C ALA A 347 -6.28 -12.56 13.22
N ARG A 348 -5.75 -12.02 14.32
CA ARG A 348 -6.25 -12.30 15.68
C ARG A 348 -7.68 -11.78 15.87
N ALA A 349 -7.97 -10.57 15.41
CA ALA A 349 -9.30 -9.97 15.48
C ALA A 349 -10.36 -10.75 14.66
N GLU A 350 -9.94 -11.47 13.62
CA GLU A 350 -10.80 -12.37 12.83
C GLU A 350 -10.94 -13.76 13.46
N GLY A 351 -10.30 -14.01 14.61
CA GLY A 351 -10.47 -15.26 15.39
C GLY A 351 -9.50 -16.38 14.99
N HIS A 352 -8.46 -16.11 14.21
CA HIS A 352 -7.43 -17.09 13.90
C HIS A 352 -6.53 -17.40 15.11
N ASP A 353 -6.10 -18.66 15.24
CA ASP A 353 -5.01 -19.06 16.13
C ASP A 353 -3.66 -18.70 15.49
N VAL A 354 -3.29 -17.43 15.64
CA VAL A 354 -2.18 -16.84 14.88
C VAL A 354 -0.83 -17.35 15.37
N ILE A 355 -0.02 -17.83 14.43
CA ILE A 355 1.40 -18.09 14.60
C ILE A 355 2.18 -17.28 13.58
N THR A 356 3.29 -16.66 14.00
CA THR A 356 4.15 -15.83 13.15
C THR A 356 5.62 -16.19 13.31
N VAL A 357 6.38 -15.90 12.27
CA VAL A 357 7.84 -15.86 12.31
C VAL A 357 8.33 -14.60 11.62
N THR A 358 9.43 -14.05 12.13
CA THR A 358 10.21 -13.01 11.45
C THR A 358 11.59 -13.56 11.15
N THR A 359 11.99 -13.56 9.88
CA THR A 359 13.27 -14.10 9.41
C THR A 359 14.09 -13.04 8.70
N VAL A 360 15.41 -13.19 8.77
CA VAL A 360 16.36 -12.43 7.94
C VAL A 360 17.01 -13.42 6.99
N VAL A 361 16.69 -13.30 5.70
CA VAL A 361 17.12 -14.22 4.64
C VAL A 361 17.79 -13.47 3.50
N ASP A 362 18.73 -14.12 2.81
CA ASP A 362 19.36 -13.51 1.65
C ASP A 362 18.36 -13.40 0.47
N ASP A 363 18.34 -12.24 -0.22
CA ASP A 363 17.49 -12.01 -1.38
C ASP A 363 17.96 -12.79 -2.63
N LYS A 364 19.27 -13.05 -2.71
CA LYS A 364 19.95 -13.83 -3.75
C LYS A 364 21.22 -14.44 -3.15
N ALA A 365 21.95 -15.21 -3.94
CA ALA A 365 23.20 -15.84 -3.52
C ALA A 365 24.17 -14.80 -2.94
N HIS A 366 24.62 -15.00 -1.70
CA HIS A 366 25.41 -14.02 -0.95
C HIS A 366 26.72 -13.60 -1.64
N TYR A 367 27.26 -14.46 -2.50
CA TYR A 367 28.48 -14.20 -3.28
C TYR A 367 28.18 -13.41 -4.59
N TYR A 368 26.90 -13.20 -4.94
CA TYR A 368 26.55 -12.46 -6.14
C TYR A 368 26.54 -10.95 -5.86
N PRO A 369 27.13 -10.12 -6.78
CA PRO A 369 27.19 -8.68 -6.57
C PRO A 369 25.82 -8.05 -6.33
N GLY A 370 25.72 -7.18 -5.34
CA GLY A 370 24.48 -6.51 -4.96
C GLY A 370 23.51 -7.40 -4.19
N ALA A 371 23.96 -8.55 -3.65
CA ALA A 371 23.16 -9.33 -2.71
C ALA A 371 22.84 -8.52 -1.45
N GLY A 372 21.61 -8.67 -0.96
CA GLY A 372 21.11 -8.06 0.26
C GLY A 372 20.29 -9.05 1.07
N ASN A 373 19.63 -8.55 2.09
CA ASN A 373 18.74 -9.34 2.92
C ASN A 373 17.31 -8.90 2.73
N PHE A 374 16.39 -9.86 2.86
CA PHE A 374 15.00 -9.61 3.20
C PHE A 374 14.79 -9.78 4.69
N ILE A 375 13.99 -8.90 5.29
CA ILE A 375 13.31 -9.14 6.56
C ILE A 375 11.90 -9.57 6.19
N VAL A 376 11.52 -10.78 6.57
CA VAL A 376 10.23 -11.38 6.17
C VAL A 376 9.46 -11.78 7.41
N LYS A 377 8.27 -11.21 7.58
CA LYS A 377 7.29 -11.69 8.55
C LYS A 377 6.22 -12.49 7.80
N MET A 378 5.97 -13.73 8.22
CA MET A 378 4.88 -14.58 7.74
C MET A 378 3.90 -14.88 8.87
N ILE A 379 2.63 -14.97 8.50
CA ILE A 379 1.49 -15.13 9.39
C ILE A 379 0.67 -16.34 8.90
N ALA A 380 0.36 -17.24 9.80
CA ALA A 380 -0.49 -18.42 9.51
C ALA A 380 -1.43 -18.70 10.67
N ASP A 381 -2.45 -19.49 10.41
CA ASP A 381 -3.29 -20.11 11.42
C ASP A 381 -2.66 -21.42 11.89
N ARG A 382 -2.36 -21.53 13.19
CA ARG A 382 -1.70 -22.70 13.79
C ARG A 382 -2.57 -23.96 13.67
N THR A 383 -3.89 -23.81 13.82
CA THR A 383 -4.83 -24.92 13.87
C THR A 383 -5.12 -25.48 12.48
N THR A 384 -5.35 -24.60 11.49
CA THR A 384 -5.70 -25.03 10.13
C THR A 384 -4.49 -25.14 9.21
N GLY A 385 -3.39 -24.49 9.56
CA GLY A 385 -2.21 -24.34 8.72
C GLY A 385 -2.40 -23.34 7.57
N GLU A 386 -3.51 -22.62 7.49
CA GLU A 386 -3.78 -21.66 6.41
C GLU A 386 -2.76 -20.53 6.45
N PHE A 387 -2.22 -20.19 5.27
CA PHE A 387 -1.30 -19.08 5.11
C PHE A 387 -2.09 -17.76 5.01
N LEU A 388 -1.92 -16.86 5.99
CA LEU A 388 -2.76 -15.69 6.16
C LEU A 388 -2.15 -14.39 5.64
N GLY A 389 -0.83 -14.25 5.66
CA GLY A 389 -0.22 -12.99 5.27
C GLY A 389 1.30 -12.98 5.26
N ILE A 390 1.84 -11.97 4.59
CA ILE A 390 3.28 -11.71 4.52
C ILE A 390 3.56 -10.20 4.56
N GLN A 391 4.69 -9.86 5.17
CA GLN A 391 5.30 -8.53 5.10
C GLN A 391 6.78 -8.71 4.80
N VAL A 392 7.30 -7.95 3.86
CA VAL A 392 8.68 -8.09 3.39
C VAL A 392 9.33 -6.71 3.27
N LEU A 393 10.54 -6.59 3.84
CA LEU A 393 11.41 -5.43 3.69
C LEU A 393 12.73 -5.88 3.08
N GLY A 394 13.32 -5.09 2.18
CA GLY A 394 14.64 -5.39 1.63
C GLY A 394 14.97 -4.59 0.37
N LYS A 395 16.22 -4.67 -0.08
CA LYS A 395 16.68 -3.97 -1.29
C LYS A 395 16.29 -4.69 -2.58
N GLY A 396 16.02 -5.99 -2.48
CA GLY A 396 15.69 -6.85 -3.63
C GLY A 396 14.22 -6.73 -4.07
N ALA A 397 13.79 -7.72 -4.84
CA ALA A 397 12.45 -7.82 -5.41
C ALA A 397 11.42 -8.28 -4.35
N VAL A 398 11.03 -7.38 -3.44
CA VAL A 398 10.00 -7.67 -2.41
C VAL A 398 8.66 -8.01 -3.05
N ASP A 399 8.34 -7.40 -4.19
CA ASP A 399 7.15 -7.65 -5.00
C ASP A 399 7.02 -9.12 -5.41
N LYS A 400 8.12 -9.77 -5.79
CA LYS A 400 8.15 -11.21 -6.08
C LYS A 400 7.67 -12.07 -4.90
N MET A 401 8.13 -11.74 -3.69
CA MET A 401 7.71 -12.43 -2.46
C MET A 401 6.23 -12.21 -2.17
N VAL A 402 5.75 -10.98 -2.38
CA VAL A 402 4.35 -10.58 -2.21
C VAL A 402 3.46 -11.28 -3.24
N ASP A 403 3.84 -11.35 -4.51
CA ASP A 403 3.04 -11.99 -5.57
C ASP A 403 2.93 -13.52 -5.38
N ILE A 404 3.98 -14.16 -4.87
CA ILE A 404 3.90 -15.57 -4.45
C ILE A 404 2.83 -15.73 -3.36
N ALA A 405 2.86 -14.86 -2.36
CA ALA A 405 1.89 -14.89 -1.26
C ALA A 405 0.46 -14.55 -1.71
N VAL A 406 0.27 -13.59 -2.63
CA VAL A 406 -1.04 -13.30 -3.27
C VAL A 406 -1.61 -14.57 -3.90
N THR A 407 -0.78 -15.31 -4.64
CA THR A 407 -1.18 -16.57 -5.28
C THR A 407 -1.56 -17.61 -4.22
N ALA A 408 -0.70 -17.82 -3.22
CA ALA A 408 -0.94 -18.79 -2.14
C ALA A 408 -2.24 -18.50 -1.39
N ILE A 409 -2.44 -17.26 -0.93
CA ILE A 409 -3.66 -16.85 -0.21
C ILE A 409 -4.90 -16.96 -1.11
N SER A 410 -4.78 -16.57 -2.37
CA SER A 410 -5.88 -16.66 -3.34
C SER A 410 -6.37 -18.09 -3.56
N LEU A 411 -5.47 -19.06 -3.45
CA LEU A 411 -5.77 -20.49 -3.56
C LEU A 411 -6.03 -21.16 -2.19
N LYS A 412 -6.04 -20.40 -1.10
CA LYS A 412 -6.21 -20.89 0.27
C LYS A 412 -5.20 -21.99 0.62
N ALA A 413 -3.95 -21.78 0.20
CA ALA A 413 -2.88 -22.73 0.46
C ALA A 413 -2.53 -22.79 1.94
N THR A 414 -2.22 -23.97 2.42
CA THR A 414 -1.63 -24.17 3.76
C THR A 414 -0.12 -24.05 3.72
N VAL A 415 0.50 -23.74 4.85
CA VAL A 415 1.96 -23.70 5.00
C VAL A 415 2.61 -25.02 4.58
N TYR A 416 1.95 -26.17 4.85
CA TYR A 416 2.40 -27.50 4.44
C TYR A 416 2.46 -27.68 2.92
N GLN A 417 1.49 -27.11 2.18
CA GLN A 417 1.48 -27.14 0.71
C GLN A 417 2.54 -26.21 0.09
N LEU A 418 2.96 -25.17 0.82
CA LEU A 418 3.96 -24.20 0.35
C LEU A 418 5.41 -24.65 0.60
N ARG A 419 5.62 -25.71 1.38
CA ARG A 419 6.94 -26.18 1.80
C ARG A 419 7.83 -26.64 0.64
N ASP A 420 7.27 -27.41 -0.29
CA ASP A 420 8.01 -28.15 -1.29
C ASP A 420 7.79 -27.58 -2.70
N LEU A 421 7.52 -26.26 -2.83
CA LEU A 421 7.35 -25.61 -4.11
C LEU A 421 8.67 -25.48 -4.87
N ASP A 422 8.64 -25.81 -6.17
CA ASP A 422 9.80 -25.70 -7.07
C ASP A 422 9.95 -24.24 -7.55
N PHE A 423 10.69 -23.46 -6.79
CA PHE A 423 10.95 -22.06 -7.11
C PHE A 423 12.11 -21.90 -8.09
N ALA A 424 12.00 -20.90 -8.97
CA ALA A 424 13.07 -20.56 -9.90
C ALA A 424 14.34 -20.09 -9.15
N TYR A 425 15.47 -20.71 -9.51
CA TYR A 425 16.78 -20.38 -8.95
C TYR A 425 17.83 -20.15 -10.03
N ALA A 426 18.54 -19.07 -9.87
CA ALA A 426 19.91 -18.85 -10.34
C ALA A 426 20.53 -17.74 -9.46
N PRO A 427 21.86 -17.68 -9.29
CA PRO A 427 22.51 -16.75 -8.36
C PRO A 427 22.09 -15.28 -8.44
N PRO A 428 21.80 -14.70 -9.64
CA PRO A 428 21.33 -13.32 -9.76
C PRO A 428 19.92 -13.06 -9.23
N PHE A 429 19.08 -14.10 -9.10
CA PHE A 429 17.63 -13.95 -8.87
C PHE A 429 17.16 -14.45 -7.52
N SER A 430 17.87 -15.41 -6.91
CA SER A 430 17.45 -16.03 -5.67
C SER A 430 18.61 -16.80 -5.01
N THR A 431 18.36 -17.36 -3.83
CA THR A 431 19.16 -18.41 -3.20
C THR A 431 18.68 -19.79 -3.62
N ALA A 432 19.50 -20.83 -3.50
CA ALA A 432 19.12 -22.22 -3.85
C ALA A 432 17.90 -22.70 -3.05
N ILE A 433 17.80 -22.32 -1.78
CA ILE A 433 16.56 -22.40 -1.01
C ILE A 433 15.92 -21.01 -1.12
N HIS A 434 14.87 -20.90 -1.92
CA HIS A 434 14.21 -19.61 -2.17
C HIS A 434 13.81 -18.93 -0.84
N PRO A 435 14.02 -17.60 -0.67
CA PRO A 435 13.76 -16.90 0.60
C PRO A 435 12.32 -17.09 1.12
N PHE A 436 11.34 -17.19 0.23
CA PHE A 436 9.95 -17.53 0.61
C PHE A 436 9.89 -18.94 1.22
N GLY A 437 10.44 -19.97 0.54
CA GLY A 437 10.47 -21.33 1.02
C GLY A 437 11.30 -21.50 2.30
N HIS A 438 12.40 -20.74 2.42
CA HIS A 438 13.18 -20.71 3.67
C HIS A 438 12.31 -20.25 4.85
N THR A 439 11.58 -19.15 4.69
CA THR A 439 10.72 -18.61 5.75
C THR A 439 9.54 -19.56 6.07
N ILE A 440 8.98 -20.21 5.04
CA ILE A 440 7.96 -21.28 5.24
C ILE A 440 8.52 -22.41 6.10
N ASN A 441 9.76 -22.87 5.85
CA ASN A 441 10.39 -23.93 6.65
C ASN A 441 10.61 -23.49 8.11
N VAL A 442 10.98 -22.22 8.34
CA VAL A 442 11.11 -21.68 9.71
C VAL A 442 9.75 -21.63 10.40
N LEU A 443 8.70 -21.22 9.70
CA LEU A 443 7.33 -21.21 10.23
C LEU A 443 6.85 -22.61 10.58
N LEU A 444 7.09 -23.60 9.73
CA LEU A 444 6.80 -25.01 10.01
C LEU A 444 7.57 -25.53 11.22
N ASN A 445 8.86 -25.23 11.35
CA ASN A 445 9.64 -25.61 12.52
C ASN A 445 9.02 -25.06 13.82
N LYS A 446 8.50 -23.83 13.80
CA LYS A 446 7.80 -23.24 14.93
C LYS A 446 6.44 -23.92 15.20
N MET A 447 5.66 -24.20 14.15
CA MET A 447 4.38 -24.91 14.25
C MET A 447 4.52 -26.33 14.81
N GLU A 448 5.61 -27.01 14.45
CA GLU A 448 5.92 -28.39 14.87
C GLU A 448 6.68 -28.44 16.22
N GLY A 449 6.88 -27.31 16.90
CA GLY A 449 7.61 -27.26 18.19
C GLY A 449 9.11 -27.53 18.11
N LYS A 450 9.69 -27.46 16.91
CA LYS A 450 11.13 -27.61 16.68
C LYS A 450 11.91 -26.31 16.88
N LEU A 451 11.22 -25.17 16.80
CA LEU A 451 11.75 -23.83 17.04
C LEU A 451 10.92 -23.13 18.12
N ASP A 452 11.56 -22.77 19.22
CA ASP A 452 11.02 -21.86 20.21
C ASP A 452 11.63 -20.47 19.98
N THR A 453 10.79 -19.47 19.82
CA THR A 453 11.26 -18.09 19.55
C THR A 453 10.23 -17.08 20.02
N PHE A 454 10.70 -15.99 20.57
CA PHE A 454 9.91 -14.78 20.75
C PHE A 454 9.80 -14.01 19.43
N THR A 455 8.66 -13.40 19.19
CA THR A 455 8.55 -12.36 18.18
C THR A 455 9.17 -11.06 18.70
N PRO A 456 9.53 -10.09 17.83
CA PRO A 456 9.97 -8.77 18.28
C PRO A 456 8.96 -8.08 19.19
N ALA A 457 7.65 -8.21 18.91
CA ALA A 457 6.58 -7.68 19.76
C ALA A 457 6.58 -8.32 21.14
N GLU A 458 6.67 -9.66 21.24
CA GLU A 458 6.74 -10.37 22.50
C GLU A 458 7.97 -10.01 23.33
N PHE A 459 9.09 -9.76 22.66
CA PHE A 459 10.30 -9.28 23.32
C PHE A 459 10.09 -7.88 23.92
N GLN A 460 9.50 -6.97 23.15
CA GLN A 460 9.17 -5.61 23.62
C GLN A 460 8.15 -5.60 24.76
N GLU A 461 7.21 -6.54 24.77
CA GLU A 461 6.25 -6.76 25.86
C GLU A 461 6.89 -7.35 27.13
N GLY A 462 8.18 -7.67 27.10
CA GLY A 462 8.93 -8.18 28.23
C GLY A 462 8.74 -9.68 28.49
N LYS A 463 8.22 -10.48 27.53
CA LYS A 463 8.05 -11.94 27.69
C LYS A 463 9.39 -12.67 27.87
N ALA A 464 10.50 -12.05 27.46
CA ALA A 464 11.85 -12.57 27.68
C ALA A 464 12.47 -12.13 29.04
N ALA A 465 11.71 -11.48 29.92
CA ALA A 465 12.20 -11.11 31.25
C ALA A 465 12.61 -12.35 32.04
N GLY A 466 13.80 -12.30 32.64
CA GLY A 466 14.39 -13.42 33.39
C GLY A 466 15.07 -14.49 32.54
N TYR A 467 15.27 -14.23 31.24
CA TYR A 467 16.15 -15.03 30.40
C TYR A 467 17.57 -14.47 30.42
N THR A 468 18.57 -15.35 30.48
CA THR A 468 19.98 -14.99 30.25
C THR A 468 20.22 -14.88 28.74
N ILE A 469 20.72 -13.73 28.29
CA ILE A 469 20.99 -13.49 26.86
C ILE A 469 22.36 -14.08 26.49
N LEU A 470 22.37 -14.97 25.49
CA LEU A 470 23.58 -15.53 24.90
C LEU A 470 23.73 -15.07 23.46
N ASP A 471 24.89 -14.50 23.14
CA ASP A 471 25.25 -14.08 21.78
C ASP A 471 25.86 -15.26 21.00
N ALA A 472 25.06 -15.84 20.11
CA ALA A 472 25.45 -16.91 19.19
C ALA A 472 25.91 -16.38 17.81
N GLY A 473 26.34 -15.10 17.73
CA GLY A 473 26.82 -14.45 16.51
C GLY A 473 28.11 -15.04 15.95
N MET A 474 28.63 -14.45 14.87
CA MET A 474 29.95 -14.83 14.31
C MET A 474 31.11 -14.32 15.17
N ALA A 475 30.88 -13.25 15.91
CA ALA A 475 31.77 -12.62 16.88
C ALA A 475 30.89 -11.94 17.93
N PRO A 476 31.46 -11.63 19.13
CA PRO A 476 30.74 -10.89 20.16
C PRO A 476 30.18 -9.56 19.62
N ALA A 477 28.88 -9.34 19.74
CA ALA A 477 28.20 -8.16 19.20
C ALA A 477 27.16 -7.55 20.17
N ILE A 478 26.77 -8.28 21.21
CA ILE A 478 25.77 -7.84 22.19
C ILE A 478 26.46 -7.48 23.50
N GLU A 479 26.41 -6.21 23.87
CA GLU A 479 26.98 -5.72 25.10
C GLU A 479 26.33 -6.39 26.33
N GLY A 480 27.18 -6.92 27.23
CA GLY A 480 26.71 -7.60 28.44
C GLY A 480 26.19 -9.03 28.24
N ALA A 481 26.14 -9.55 27.02
CA ALA A 481 25.79 -10.94 26.75
C ALA A 481 27.04 -11.84 26.68
N GLU A 482 26.94 -13.06 27.18
CA GLU A 482 27.98 -14.07 26.99
C GLU A 482 28.01 -14.54 25.54
N PHE A 483 29.20 -14.57 24.94
CA PHE A 483 29.40 -15.05 23.59
C PHE A 483 29.59 -16.57 23.58
N ILE A 484 28.75 -17.26 22.80
CA ILE A 484 28.83 -18.71 22.61
C ILE A 484 29.01 -19.03 21.13
N ASN A 485 30.13 -19.74 20.83
CA ASN A 485 30.29 -20.28 19.47
C ASN A 485 29.51 -21.60 19.33
N PRO A 486 28.42 -21.67 18.53
CA PRO A 486 27.66 -22.92 18.40
C PRO A 486 28.48 -24.12 17.92
N ALA A 487 29.62 -23.89 17.24
CA ALA A 487 30.46 -25.00 16.77
C ALA A 487 31.19 -25.74 17.89
N GLU A 488 31.33 -25.10 19.05
CA GLU A 488 32.07 -25.61 20.21
C GLU A 488 31.15 -26.25 21.27
N VAL A 489 29.82 -26.25 21.03
CA VAL A 489 28.83 -26.80 21.95
C VAL A 489 28.46 -28.20 21.54
N GLU A 490 28.66 -29.17 22.42
CA GLU A 490 28.27 -30.59 22.22
C GLU A 490 27.41 -31.04 23.43
N GLY A 491 26.13 -30.67 23.43
CA GLY A 491 25.21 -30.99 24.51
C GLY A 491 25.18 -29.92 25.60
N ASP A 492 25.67 -30.27 26.79
CA ASP A 492 25.65 -29.36 27.96
C ASP A 492 26.45 -28.07 27.71
N LEU A 493 25.98 -26.95 28.23
CA LEU A 493 26.66 -25.66 28.18
C LEU A 493 27.38 -25.43 29.51
N PRO A 494 28.72 -25.43 29.54
CA PRO A 494 29.46 -25.21 30.76
C PRO A 494 29.14 -23.86 31.41
N GLY A 495 28.91 -23.86 32.72
CA GLY A 495 28.57 -22.64 33.47
C GLY A 495 27.08 -22.29 33.54
N HIS A 496 26.23 -23.02 32.86
CA HIS A 496 24.78 -22.83 32.88
C HIS A 496 24.05 -24.04 33.48
N ASP A 497 22.96 -23.79 34.22
CA ASP A 497 22.08 -24.82 34.73
C ASP A 497 21.11 -25.26 33.65
N LYS A 498 20.72 -26.54 33.62
CA LYS A 498 19.76 -27.10 32.67
C LYS A 498 18.36 -26.48 32.77
N GLU A 499 18.01 -25.96 33.93
CA GLU A 499 16.74 -25.27 34.18
C GLU A 499 16.82 -23.75 33.87
N GLU A 500 18.01 -23.24 33.52
CA GLU A 500 18.17 -21.84 33.22
C GLU A 500 17.48 -21.45 31.91
N LYS A 501 16.76 -20.33 31.94
CA LYS A 501 16.10 -19.80 30.75
C LYS A 501 17.07 -19.01 29.91
N LEU A 502 17.44 -19.54 28.75
CA LEU A 502 18.41 -18.93 27.83
C LEU A 502 17.71 -18.31 26.63
N LEU A 503 18.04 -17.06 26.31
CA LEU A 503 17.65 -16.37 25.09
C LEU A 503 18.84 -16.32 24.13
N LEU A 504 18.79 -17.13 23.10
CA LEU A 504 19.83 -17.24 22.09
C LEU A 504 19.62 -16.20 20.98
N VAL A 505 20.61 -15.34 20.76
CA VAL A 505 20.51 -14.24 19.79
C VAL A 505 21.64 -14.33 18.76
N CYS A 506 21.33 -14.09 17.49
CA CYS A 506 22.34 -13.83 16.46
C CYS A 506 21.74 -13.00 15.33
N THR A 507 22.57 -12.47 14.43
CA THR A 507 22.17 -11.51 13.39
C THR A 507 21.02 -11.98 12.48
N LYS A 508 20.94 -13.28 12.16
CA LYS A 508 19.94 -13.85 11.23
C LYS A 508 19.07 -14.95 11.84
N GLY A 509 19.19 -15.23 13.12
CA GLY A 509 18.47 -16.32 13.82
C GLY A 509 19.03 -17.72 13.56
N LYS A 510 19.75 -17.97 12.45
CA LYS A 510 20.20 -19.30 12.04
C LYS A 510 21.15 -19.96 13.05
N ARG A 511 22.17 -19.25 13.54
CA ARG A 511 23.12 -19.80 14.50
C ARG A 511 22.48 -20.04 15.87
N ALA A 512 21.59 -19.14 16.29
CA ALA A 512 20.79 -19.29 17.50
C ALA A 512 19.90 -20.55 17.41
N TYR A 513 19.24 -20.79 16.27
CA TYR A 513 18.46 -22.01 16.05
C TYR A 513 19.32 -23.29 16.07
N LEU A 514 20.52 -23.27 15.48
CA LEU A 514 21.44 -24.40 15.54
C LEU A 514 21.88 -24.69 16.97
N LEU A 515 22.19 -23.64 17.76
CA LEU A 515 22.53 -23.78 19.16
C LEU A 515 21.35 -24.33 19.98
N GLN A 516 20.12 -23.82 19.77
CA GLN A 516 18.92 -24.34 20.41
C GLN A 516 18.76 -25.85 20.21
N ASN A 517 18.97 -26.34 18.97
CA ASN A 517 18.84 -27.77 18.66
C ASN A 517 19.97 -28.62 19.23
N ARG A 518 21.12 -28.05 19.59
CA ARG A 518 22.23 -28.76 20.26
C ARG A 518 22.00 -28.87 21.77
N LEU A 519 21.27 -27.92 22.34
CA LEU A 519 20.97 -27.85 23.77
C LEU A 519 19.67 -28.61 24.16
N LYS A 520 18.81 -28.91 23.22
CA LYS A 520 17.62 -29.77 23.40
C LYS A 520 18.00 -31.24 23.38
#